data_59c45525838d0ec2eb473474032184d8
#
_entry.id   59c45525838d0ec2eb473474032184d8
#
_cell.length_a   1.000
_cell.length_b   1.000
_cell.length_c   1.000
_cell.angle_alpha   90.00
_cell.angle_beta   90.00
_cell.angle_gamma   90.00
#
_symmetry.space_group_name_H-M   'P 1'
#
loop_
_entity.id
_entity.type
_entity.pdbx_description
1 polymer ?
#
loop_
_entity_poly.entity_id
_entity_poly.type
_entity_poly.pdbx_seq_one_letter_code
_entity_poly.pdbx_strand_id
1 'polypeptide(L)'
;VGERYWVFKNNEGISTIAQFNAQMLMVKQNDLAFLPKQLNGLEFVTFSDKVFVVYQFQVNTTVYAALAQINTDGQLVGTPKILDTAEKIRPGSGTKVFNLLQSDDHQKVILFSVNTTKANALKVRTITLNNNFEVTGGSEFSVQSSNKKSTLSDFGLDNAGNLFCLRNVTQTNAAPAVSLIFLSANGTEVVESPIINNSLLLDNIRLTVDNGKNRILLNSFYATEKKGHVEGLYSYVWDVNTRKEVFTNANRFTDAVRTAVAQKRNIKDAFDACYVDNISSQADGSYVVVAEQAESYVNHNSFSRWDYYYGGAFYNPFMFNYWNRPFGFYPWARMGWGMGPWMMHSWGNPFASYGYPSVTYNADKIALLSFDKNGSLQWAKTIDKSQSDQNVDQFIGYGTIHNQEGIQFLFHDKQKGVHFLAINTLSQQGQLMKGASIMTSEKNYEWMPRMLKQVGDHEAILPYQYKSKIGFAKIQFK
;
A
#
# COMPACT_ATOMS: atom_id res chain seq x y z
N VAL A 1 15.06 -14.99 5.68
CA VAL A 1 15.23 -16.33 5.09
C VAL A 1 16.37 -17.02 5.78
N GLY A 2 16.14 -18.18 6.39
CA GLY A 2 17.03 -18.69 7.42
C GLY A 2 17.15 -17.67 8.54
N GLU A 3 18.29 -17.49 9.13
CA GLU A 3 18.57 -16.42 10.12
C GLU A 3 19.20 -15.16 9.47
N ARG A 4 18.97 -14.93 8.18
CA ARG A 4 19.60 -13.85 7.42
C ARG A 4 18.58 -12.85 6.89
N TYR A 5 18.97 -11.58 6.85
CA TYR A 5 18.25 -10.51 6.18
C TYR A 5 18.78 -10.35 4.76
N TRP A 6 17.88 -10.21 3.81
CA TRP A 6 18.23 -10.14 2.41
C TRP A 6 17.90 -8.75 1.85
N VAL A 7 18.84 -8.19 1.12
CA VAL A 7 18.69 -6.90 0.46
C VAL A 7 18.93 -7.08 -1.03
N PHE A 8 17.91 -6.80 -1.80
CA PHE A 8 18.03 -6.73 -3.25
C PHE A 8 18.63 -5.40 -3.68
N LYS A 9 19.55 -5.44 -4.61
CA LYS A 9 20.14 -4.27 -5.26
C LYS A 9 20.10 -4.48 -6.77
N ASN A 10 19.77 -3.43 -7.51
CA ASN A 10 19.99 -3.38 -8.95
C ASN A 10 20.82 -2.12 -9.24
N ASN A 11 21.92 -2.27 -9.88
CA ASN A 11 22.79 -1.19 -10.29
C ASN A 11 23.07 -1.32 -11.79
N GLU A 12 22.58 -0.35 -12.58
CA GLU A 12 22.76 -0.32 -14.04
C GLU A 12 22.39 -1.64 -14.76
N GLY A 13 21.34 -2.30 -14.27
CA GLY A 13 20.86 -3.58 -14.82
C GLY A 13 21.57 -4.82 -14.28
N ILE A 14 22.51 -4.66 -13.35
CA ILE A 14 23.10 -5.78 -12.61
C ILE A 14 22.29 -5.96 -11.32
N SER A 15 21.61 -7.10 -11.25
CA SER A 15 20.77 -7.46 -10.09
C SER A 15 21.57 -8.34 -9.13
N THR A 16 21.60 -7.95 -7.85
CA THR A 16 22.30 -8.69 -6.79
C THR A 16 21.46 -8.85 -5.55
N ILE A 17 21.73 -9.90 -4.77
CA ILE A 17 21.21 -10.07 -3.41
C ILE A 17 22.38 -10.06 -2.43
N ALA A 18 22.35 -9.13 -1.47
CA ALA A 18 23.24 -9.10 -0.33
C ALA A 18 22.54 -9.72 0.89
N GLN A 19 23.24 -10.60 1.59
CA GLN A 19 22.78 -11.28 2.80
C GLN A 19 23.50 -10.73 4.02
N PHE A 20 22.73 -10.42 5.06
CA PHE A 20 23.23 -9.86 6.31
C PHE A 20 22.88 -10.82 7.45
N ASN A 21 23.80 -10.95 8.42
CA ASN A 21 23.53 -11.71 9.65
C ASN A 21 22.70 -10.91 10.68
N ALA A 22 22.47 -11.48 11.85
CA ALA A 22 21.70 -10.86 12.93
C ALA A 22 22.30 -9.53 13.42
N GLN A 23 23.58 -9.31 13.26
CA GLN A 23 24.30 -8.08 13.59
C GLN A 23 24.34 -7.07 12.43
N MET A 24 23.59 -7.31 11.36
CA MET A 24 23.53 -6.50 10.14
C MET A 24 24.90 -6.35 9.43
N LEU A 25 25.77 -7.35 9.58
CA LEU A 25 27.01 -7.45 8.82
C LEU A 25 26.75 -8.24 7.54
N MET A 26 27.20 -7.72 6.40
CA MET A 26 27.09 -8.39 5.13
C MET A 26 27.99 -9.64 5.12
N VAL A 27 27.38 -10.80 4.99
CA VAL A 27 28.08 -12.10 4.98
C VAL A 27 28.24 -12.69 3.59
N LYS A 28 27.37 -12.32 2.65
CA LYS A 28 27.41 -12.83 1.27
C LYS A 28 26.73 -11.88 0.31
N GLN A 29 27.17 -11.87 -0.92
CA GLN A 29 26.49 -11.23 -2.04
C GLN A 29 26.52 -12.15 -3.24
N ASN A 30 25.40 -12.30 -3.92
CA ASN A 30 25.27 -13.12 -5.14
C ASN A 30 24.64 -12.30 -6.25
N ASP A 31 25.13 -12.52 -7.48
CA ASP A 31 24.52 -11.96 -8.67
C ASP A 31 23.30 -12.81 -9.08
N LEU A 32 22.23 -12.14 -9.45
CA LEU A 32 21.02 -12.77 -10.00
C LEU A 32 21.09 -12.73 -11.53
N ALA A 33 22.07 -13.43 -12.11
CA ALA A 33 22.35 -13.41 -13.56
C ALA A 33 21.18 -13.92 -14.42
N PHE A 34 20.21 -14.61 -13.82
CA PHE A 34 18.99 -15.05 -14.53
C PHE A 34 17.99 -13.92 -14.77
N LEU A 35 18.14 -12.80 -14.07
CA LEU A 35 17.26 -11.65 -14.26
C LEU A 35 17.69 -10.85 -15.50
N PRO A 36 16.75 -10.46 -16.37
CA PRO A 36 17.01 -9.53 -17.47
C PRO A 36 17.53 -8.18 -16.97
N LYS A 37 18.34 -7.49 -17.77
CA LYS A 37 18.84 -6.14 -17.45
C LYS A 37 17.72 -5.13 -17.24
N GLN A 38 16.66 -5.23 -18.05
CA GLN A 38 15.47 -4.38 -17.93
C GLN A 38 14.30 -5.22 -17.44
N LEU A 39 13.73 -4.82 -16.35
CA LEU A 39 12.58 -5.46 -15.74
C LEU A 39 11.41 -4.46 -15.67
N ASN A 40 10.20 -4.93 -15.90
CA ASN A 40 8.97 -4.17 -15.73
C ASN A 40 8.41 -4.30 -14.30
N GLY A 41 8.90 -5.26 -13.54
CA GLY A 41 8.50 -5.49 -12.15
C GLY A 41 9.28 -6.65 -11.53
N LEU A 42 9.40 -6.62 -10.21
CA LEU A 42 10.09 -7.66 -9.43
C LEU A 42 9.46 -7.73 -8.04
N GLU A 43 9.14 -8.92 -7.57
CA GLU A 43 8.61 -9.19 -6.25
C GLU A 43 9.28 -10.41 -5.64
N PHE A 44 9.58 -10.33 -4.34
CA PHE A 44 10.13 -11.44 -3.57
C PHE A 44 9.08 -11.96 -2.60
N VAL A 45 8.86 -13.27 -2.63
CA VAL A 45 8.06 -13.96 -1.63
C VAL A 45 8.98 -14.87 -0.84
N THR A 46 9.11 -14.59 0.45
CA THR A 46 10.10 -15.24 1.32
C THR A 46 9.44 -16.25 2.23
N PHE A 47 10.07 -17.41 2.33
CA PHE A 47 9.78 -18.46 3.32
C PHE A 47 11.02 -18.69 4.17
N SER A 48 10.91 -19.53 5.20
CA SER A 48 12.04 -19.82 6.09
C SER A 48 13.23 -20.47 5.38
N ASP A 49 12.95 -21.31 4.37
CA ASP A 49 13.91 -22.17 3.69
C ASP A 49 14.19 -21.79 2.22
N LYS A 50 13.39 -20.90 1.64
CA LYS A 50 13.45 -20.55 0.22
C LYS A 50 12.89 -19.17 -0.07
N VAL A 51 13.23 -18.64 -1.24
CA VAL A 51 12.68 -17.40 -1.77
C VAL A 51 12.19 -17.64 -3.17
N PHE A 52 10.99 -17.19 -3.47
CA PHE A 52 10.48 -17.09 -4.84
C PHE A 52 10.63 -15.67 -5.34
N VAL A 53 11.05 -15.56 -6.58
CA VAL A 53 11.23 -14.29 -7.30
C VAL A 53 10.27 -14.27 -8.46
N VAL A 54 9.24 -13.44 -8.39
CA VAL A 54 8.33 -13.18 -9.51
C VAL A 54 8.78 -11.91 -10.19
N TYR A 55 9.12 -12.00 -11.46
CA TYR A 55 9.63 -10.85 -12.19
C TYR A 55 8.97 -10.72 -13.56
N GLN A 56 8.95 -9.49 -14.06
CA GLN A 56 8.37 -9.17 -15.35
C GLN A 56 9.40 -8.49 -16.25
N PHE A 57 9.40 -8.88 -17.49
CA PHE A 57 10.24 -8.27 -18.51
C PHE A 57 9.52 -8.23 -19.85
N GLN A 58 9.93 -7.32 -20.72
CA GLN A 58 9.30 -7.12 -22.00
C GLN A 58 10.22 -7.52 -23.14
N VAL A 59 9.67 -8.29 -24.08
CA VAL A 59 10.31 -8.56 -25.37
C VAL A 59 9.35 -8.10 -26.47
N ASN A 60 9.77 -7.13 -27.26
CA ASN A 60 8.94 -6.48 -28.27
C ASN A 60 7.64 -5.91 -27.65
N THR A 61 6.48 -6.43 -28.05
CA THR A 61 5.16 -6.03 -27.57
C THR A 61 4.58 -6.96 -26.51
N THR A 62 5.34 -7.93 -26.02
CA THR A 62 4.88 -8.92 -25.04
C THR A 62 5.61 -8.76 -23.73
N VAL A 63 4.86 -8.63 -22.64
CA VAL A 63 5.36 -8.68 -21.26
C VAL A 63 5.18 -10.09 -20.73
N TYR A 64 6.25 -10.65 -20.20
CA TYR A 64 6.31 -11.98 -19.59
C TYR A 64 6.34 -11.84 -18.07
N ALA A 65 5.55 -12.64 -17.37
CA ALA A 65 5.68 -12.87 -15.93
C ALA A 65 6.42 -14.19 -15.73
N ALA A 66 7.55 -14.15 -15.05
CA ALA A 66 8.40 -15.30 -14.82
C ALA A 66 8.60 -15.54 -13.32
N LEU A 67 8.85 -16.80 -12.97
CA LEU A 67 9.10 -17.30 -11.63
C LEU A 67 10.48 -17.95 -11.57
N ALA A 68 11.27 -17.59 -10.57
CA ALA A 68 12.49 -18.27 -10.18
C ALA A 68 12.45 -18.61 -8.68
N GLN A 69 13.11 -19.69 -8.30
CA GLN A 69 13.33 -20.05 -6.90
C GLN A 69 14.80 -19.85 -6.55
N ILE A 70 15.07 -19.30 -5.37
CA ILE A 70 16.41 -19.10 -4.82
C ILE A 70 16.50 -19.85 -3.49
N ASN A 71 17.58 -20.56 -3.25
CA ASN A 71 17.85 -21.22 -1.97
C ASN A 71 18.38 -20.23 -0.93
N THR A 72 18.57 -20.71 0.31
CA THR A 72 19.08 -19.90 1.44
C THR A 72 20.49 -19.33 1.21
N ASP A 73 21.23 -19.86 0.23
CA ASP A 73 22.52 -19.33 -0.17
C ASP A 73 22.45 -18.26 -1.26
N GLY A 74 21.25 -17.91 -1.72
CA GLY A 74 21.03 -16.92 -2.78
C GLY A 74 21.34 -17.44 -4.18
N GLN A 75 21.31 -18.75 -4.38
CA GLN A 75 21.57 -19.41 -5.67
C GLN A 75 20.26 -19.84 -6.31
N LEU A 76 20.19 -19.71 -7.64
CA LEU A 76 19.06 -20.18 -8.42
C LEU A 76 18.88 -21.69 -8.29
N VAL A 77 17.64 -22.12 -8.03
CA VAL A 77 17.25 -23.54 -8.00
C VAL A 77 16.44 -23.86 -9.27
N GLY A 78 16.96 -24.76 -10.07
CA GLY A 78 16.33 -25.12 -11.34
C GLY A 78 16.41 -24.03 -12.40
N THR A 79 15.42 -23.98 -13.28
CA THR A 79 15.31 -22.98 -14.35
C THR A 79 14.09 -22.10 -14.14
N PRO A 80 14.16 -20.78 -14.41
CA PRO A 80 13.00 -19.91 -14.37
C PRO A 80 11.87 -20.39 -15.28
N LYS A 81 10.63 -20.25 -14.81
CA LYS A 81 9.41 -20.65 -15.55
C LYS A 81 8.60 -19.43 -15.92
N ILE A 82 8.03 -19.39 -17.11
CA ILE A 82 7.03 -18.39 -17.49
C ILE A 82 5.69 -18.79 -16.87
N LEU A 83 5.11 -17.88 -16.10
CA LEU A 83 3.77 -18.06 -15.50
C LEU A 83 2.68 -17.57 -16.44
N ASP A 84 2.88 -16.39 -17.05
CA ASP A 84 1.89 -15.76 -17.93
C ASP A 84 2.53 -14.77 -18.88
N THR A 85 1.75 -14.35 -19.90
CA THR A 85 2.15 -13.36 -20.90
C THR A 85 1.02 -12.37 -21.19
N ALA A 86 1.40 -11.12 -21.45
CA ALA A 86 0.48 -10.08 -21.91
C ALA A 86 1.01 -9.46 -23.21
N GLU A 87 0.19 -9.49 -24.24
CA GLU A 87 0.54 -8.99 -25.57
C GLU A 87 0.07 -7.55 -25.79
N LYS A 88 0.56 -6.93 -26.87
CA LYS A 88 0.17 -5.58 -27.34
C LYS A 88 0.52 -4.47 -26.38
N ILE A 89 1.54 -4.66 -25.56
CA ILE A 89 2.10 -3.63 -24.69
C ILE A 89 3.08 -2.78 -25.50
N ARG A 90 2.97 -1.45 -25.34
CA ARG A 90 3.87 -0.51 -26.04
C ARG A 90 5.32 -0.83 -25.69
N PRO A 91 6.21 -1.02 -26.67
CA PRO A 91 7.63 -1.26 -26.41
C PRO A 91 8.27 -0.12 -25.59
N GLY A 92 9.11 -0.50 -24.61
CA GLY A 92 9.84 0.46 -23.79
C GLY A 92 8.97 1.27 -22.80
N SER A 93 7.70 0.87 -22.59
CA SER A 93 6.81 1.56 -21.64
C SER A 93 7.24 1.37 -20.19
N GLY A 94 8.00 0.33 -19.86
CA GLY A 94 8.33 -0.04 -18.47
C GLY A 94 7.11 -0.42 -17.63
N THR A 95 5.96 -0.65 -18.26
CA THR A 95 4.69 -0.89 -17.58
C THR A 95 4.71 -2.22 -16.85
N LYS A 96 4.45 -2.20 -15.54
CA LYS A 96 4.11 -3.38 -14.75
C LYS A 96 2.70 -3.83 -15.14
N VAL A 97 2.56 -5.03 -15.65
CA VAL A 97 1.27 -5.59 -16.13
C VAL A 97 0.68 -6.55 -15.11
N PHE A 98 1.52 -7.38 -14.53
CA PHE A 98 1.10 -8.41 -13.59
C PHE A 98 1.31 -7.94 -12.15
N ASN A 99 0.38 -8.31 -11.29
CA ASN A 99 0.41 -7.99 -9.87
C ASN A 99 0.28 -9.27 -9.07
N LEU A 100 0.93 -9.31 -7.91
CA LEU A 100 0.96 -10.45 -7.01
C LEU A 100 0.25 -10.11 -5.71
N LEU A 101 -0.60 -11.00 -5.25
CA LEU A 101 -1.18 -10.97 -3.91
C LEU A 101 -0.86 -12.27 -3.19
N GLN A 102 -0.60 -12.18 -1.90
CA GLN A 102 -0.43 -13.32 -1.01
C GLN A 102 -1.47 -13.23 0.12
N SER A 103 -2.05 -14.36 0.50
CA SER A 103 -2.96 -14.44 1.67
C SER A 103 -2.19 -14.21 2.97
N ASP A 104 -2.91 -13.80 4.03
CA ASP A 104 -2.31 -13.51 5.34
C ASP A 104 -1.58 -14.72 5.94
N ASP A 105 -2.12 -15.92 5.72
CA ASP A 105 -1.52 -17.18 6.15
C ASP A 105 -0.38 -17.68 5.26
N HIS A 106 -0.03 -16.92 4.21
CA HIS A 106 1.00 -17.27 3.22
C HIS A 106 0.77 -18.57 2.45
N GLN A 107 -0.45 -19.14 2.47
CA GLN A 107 -0.74 -20.41 1.79
C GLN A 107 -1.20 -20.23 0.35
N LYS A 108 -1.72 -19.07 0.02
CA LYS A 108 -2.26 -18.74 -1.32
C LYS A 108 -1.54 -17.55 -1.92
N VAL A 109 -1.28 -17.65 -3.20
CA VAL A 109 -0.74 -16.55 -4.00
C VAL A 109 -1.55 -16.42 -5.27
N ILE A 110 -1.94 -15.22 -5.64
CA ILE A 110 -2.57 -14.91 -6.92
C ILE A 110 -1.70 -13.95 -7.70
N LEU A 111 -1.31 -14.38 -8.91
CA LEU A 111 -0.79 -13.50 -9.95
C LEU A 111 -1.96 -13.08 -10.83
N PHE A 112 -2.14 -11.78 -11.07
CA PHE A 112 -3.24 -11.32 -11.93
C PHE A 112 -2.85 -10.13 -12.78
N SER A 113 -3.59 -9.93 -13.85
CA SER A 113 -3.52 -8.78 -14.73
C SER A 113 -4.91 -8.20 -15.01
N VAL A 114 -4.94 -6.88 -15.24
CA VAL A 114 -6.17 -6.17 -15.65
C VAL A 114 -5.92 -5.52 -16.99
N ASN A 115 -6.71 -5.88 -17.98
CA ASN A 115 -6.60 -5.38 -19.34
C ASN A 115 -7.94 -4.76 -19.81
N THR A 116 -7.86 -3.70 -20.59
CA THR A 116 -9.05 -3.14 -21.24
C THR A 116 -9.26 -3.81 -22.60
N THR A 117 -10.43 -4.37 -22.83
CA THR A 117 -10.79 -4.99 -24.11
C THR A 117 -11.19 -3.93 -25.14
N LYS A 118 -11.26 -4.33 -26.43
CA LYS A 118 -11.77 -3.46 -27.51
C LYS A 118 -13.20 -3.00 -27.26
N ALA A 119 -14.00 -3.79 -26.53
CA ALA A 119 -15.38 -3.45 -26.14
C ALA A 119 -15.44 -2.58 -24.86
N ASN A 120 -14.31 -2.02 -24.41
CA ASN A 120 -14.17 -1.26 -23.18
C ASN A 120 -14.54 -2.03 -21.89
N ALA A 121 -14.58 -3.36 -21.92
CA ALA A 121 -14.69 -4.14 -20.70
C ALA A 121 -13.32 -4.27 -20.02
N LEU A 122 -13.33 -4.28 -18.69
CA LEU A 122 -12.14 -4.60 -17.88
C LEU A 122 -12.06 -6.11 -17.71
N LYS A 123 -11.06 -6.71 -18.31
CA LYS A 123 -10.80 -8.14 -18.25
C LYS A 123 -9.74 -8.40 -17.19
N VAL A 124 -10.10 -9.19 -16.20
CA VAL A 124 -9.20 -9.66 -15.15
C VAL A 124 -8.84 -11.10 -15.42
N ARG A 125 -7.57 -11.41 -15.47
CA ARG A 125 -7.05 -12.77 -15.57
C ARG A 125 -6.22 -13.08 -14.34
N THR A 126 -6.44 -14.25 -13.74
CA THR A 126 -5.76 -14.70 -12.54
C THR A 126 -5.08 -16.04 -12.75
N ILE A 127 -3.96 -16.25 -12.06
CA ILE A 127 -3.30 -17.54 -11.86
C ILE A 127 -3.15 -17.73 -10.37
N THR A 128 -3.69 -18.83 -9.85
CA THR A 128 -3.58 -19.19 -8.43
C THR A 128 -2.41 -20.12 -8.23
N LEU A 129 -1.60 -19.83 -7.25
CA LEU A 129 -0.41 -20.59 -6.87
C LEU A 129 -0.53 -21.01 -5.39
N ASN A 130 -0.01 -22.17 -5.05
CA ASN A 130 0.17 -22.60 -3.67
C ASN A 130 1.46 -22.01 -3.05
N ASN A 131 1.77 -22.34 -1.80
CA ASN A 131 2.98 -21.89 -1.11
C ASN A 131 4.30 -22.47 -1.69
N ASN A 132 4.22 -23.46 -2.59
CA ASN A 132 5.35 -23.94 -3.37
C ASN A 132 5.45 -23.27 -4.75
N PHE A 133 4.59 -22.29 -5.02
CA PHE A 133 4.47 -21.62 -6.32
C PHE A 133 4.16 -22.56 -7.49
N GLU A 134 3.44 -23.64 -7.20
CA GLU A 134 2.84 -24.49 -8.21
C GLU A 134 1.49 -23.92 -8.61
N VAL A 135 1.21 -23.91 -9.90
CA VAL A 135 -0.10 -23.46 -10.42
C VAL A 135 -1.17 -24.43 -10.01
N THR A 136 -2.12 -23.96 -9.23
CA THR A 136 -3.27 -24.76 -8.75
C THR A 136 -4.54 -24.44 -9.48
N GLY A 137 -4.59 -23.33 -10.21
CA GLY A 137 -5.77 -22.91 -10.96
C GLY A 137 -5.55 -21.54 -11.61
N GLY A 138 -6.62 -21.02 -12.15
CA GLY A 138 -6.69 -19.69 -12.74
C GLY A 138 -8.10 -19.42 -13.23
N SER A 139 -8.43 -18.16 -13.40
CA SER A 139 -9.73 -17.74 -13.91
C SER A 139 -9.60 -16.48 -14.75
N GLU A 140 -10.65 -16.22 -15.48
CA GLU A 140 -10.80 -15.03 -16.28
C GLU A 140 -12.23 -14.53 -16.17
N PHE A 141 -12.39 -13.26 -15.82
CA PHE A 141 -13.68 -12.63 -15.83
C PHE A 141 -13.63 -11.24 -16.44
N SER A 142 -14.75 -10.75 -16.88
CA SER A 142 -14.85 -9.42 -17.47
C SER A 142 -15.93 -8.60 -16.79
N VAL A 143 -15.56 -7.37 -16.45
CA VAL A 143 -16.49 -6.39 -15.91
C VAL A 143 -16.85 -5.44 -17.04
N GLN A 144 -18.12 -5.41 -17.42
CA GLN A 144 -18.60 -4.52 -18.49
C GLN A 144 -18.47 -3.07 -18.06
N SER A 145 -17.85 -2.27 -18.90
CA SER A 145 -17.78 -0.83 -18.70
C SER A 145 -18.74 -0.15 -19.69
N SER A 146 -19.82 0.38 -19.17
CA SER A 146 -20.79 1.16 -19.99
C SER A 146 -20.20 2.46 -20.51
N ASN A 147 -19.08 2.91 -19.94
CA ASN A 147 -18.31 4.06 -20.37
C ASN A 147 -16.82 3.82 -20.12
N LYS A 148 -15.95 4.56 -20.84
CA LYS A 148 -14.49 4.44 -20.79
C LYS A 148 -13.83 4.80 -19.45
N LYS A 149 -14.61 5.04 -18.39
CA LYS A 149 -14.16 5.60 -17.11
C LYS A 149 -14.32 4.62 -15.94
N SER A 150 -14.44 3.32 -16.20
CA SER A 150 -14.38 2.30 -15.13
C SER A 150 -12.94 1.94 -14.82
N THR A 151 -12.62 1.81 -13.54
CA THR A 151 -11.33 1.34 -13.04
C THR A 151 -11.53 0.30 -11.95
N LEU A 152 -10.57 -0.61 -11.80
CA LEU A 152 -10.49 -1.53 -10.66
C LEU A 152 -9.36 -1.08 -9.74
N SER A 153 -9.60 -1.13 -8.43
CA SER A 153 -8.63 -0.73 -7.40
C SER A 153 -8.77 -1.60 -6.15
N ASP A 154 -7.88 -1.41 -5.20
CA ASP A 154 -7.91 -2.02 -3.87
C ASP A 154 -8.22 -3.52 -3.90
N PHE A 155 -7.34 -4.27 -4.52
CA PHE A 155 -7.46 -5.71 -4.57
C PHE A 155 -7.03 -6.35 -3.24
N GLY A 156 -7.75 -7.35 -2.78
CA GLY A 156 -7.47 -8.12 -1.58
C GLY A 156 -7.62 -9.61 -1.82
N LEU A 157 -6.91 -10.43 -1.04
CA LEU A 157 -6.97 -11.89 -1.09
C LEU A 157 -7.20 -12.40 0.32
N ASP A 158 -8.21 -13.27 0.50
CA ASP A 158 -8.42 -13.95 1.77
C ASP A 158 -7.64 -15.27 1.87
N ASN A 159 -7.63 -15.88 3.06
CA ASN A 159 -6.94 -17.14 3.30
C ASN A 159 -7.61 -18.35 2.57
N ALA A 160 -8.87 -18.20 2.16
CA ALA A 160 -9.53 -19.20 1.33
C ALA A 160 -9.08 -19.11 -0.15
N GLY A 161 -8.49 -18.01 -0.55
CA GLY A 161 -8.06 -17.73 -1.92
C GLY A 161 -9.09 -16.95 -2.74
N ASN A 162 -10.10 -16.36 -2.11
CA ASN A 162 -11.05 -15.49 -2.80
C ASN A 162 -10.40 -14.11 -3.05
N LEU A 163 -10.61 -13.60 -4.26
CA LEU A 163 -10.11 -12.28 -4.68
C LEU A 163 -11.22 -11.24 -4.57
N PHE A 164 -10.88 -10.10 -4.01
CA PHE A 164 -11.75 -8.94 -3.89
C PHE A 164 -11.14 -7.74 -4.59
N CYS A 165 -11.96 -6.88 -5.16
CA CYS A 165 -11.52 -5.57 -5.63
C CYS A 165 -12.69 -4.57 -5.67
N LEU A 166 -12.35 -3.29 -5.76
CA LEU A 166 -13.32 -2.23 -5.96
C LEU A 166 -13.40 -1.86 -7.44
N ARG A 167 -14.61 -1.74 -7.94
CA ARG A 167 -14.90 -1.12 -9.24
C ARG A 167 -15.37 0.30 -9.01
N ASN A 168 -14.69 1.25 -9.61
CA ASN A 168 -15.05 2.66 -9.59
C ASN A 168 -15.54 3.07 -10.98
N VAL A 169 -16.73 3.66 -11.06
CA VAL A 169 -17.30 4.18 -12.30
C VAL A 169 -17.49 5.67 -12.16
N THR A 170 -16.67 6.44 -12.86
CA THR A 170 -16.79 7.91 -12.89
C THR A 170 -18.05 8.30 -13.61
N GLN A 171 -18.89 9.10 -12.97
CA GLN A 171 -20.11 9.65 -13.55
C GLN A 171 -19.94 11.15 -13.86
N THR A 172 -20.56 11.61 -14.94
CA THR A 172 -20.57 13.04 -15.26
C THR A 172 -21.55 13.74 -14.32
N ASN A 173 -21.06 14.73 -13.56
CA ASN A 173 -21.86 15.53 -12.63
C ASN A 173 -22.54 14.79 -11.47
N ALA A 174 -22.15 13.56 -11.17
CA ALA A 174 -22.63 12.77 -10.03
C ALA A 174 -21.45 12.19 -9.24
N ALA A 175 -21.73 11.70 -8.02
CA ALA A 175 -20.78 10.93 -7.26
C ALA A 175 -20.39 9.66 -8.03
N PRO A 176 -19.12 9.24 -7.98
CA PRO A 176 -18.70 7.98 -8.58
C PRO A 176 -19.53 6.81 -8.04
N ALA A 177 -19.99 5.92 -8.91
CA ALA A 177 -20.57 4.66 -8.48
C ALA A 177 -19.45 3.69 -8.12
N VAL A 178 -19.59 3.02 -6.99
CA VAL A 178 -18.61 2.04 -6.50
C VAL A 178 -19.29 0.70 -6.27
N SER A 179 -18.61 -0.37 -6.63
CA SER A 179 -19.05 -1.75 -6.35
C SER A 179 -17.90 -2.56 -5.78
N LEU A 180 -18.20 -3.46 -4.85
CA LEU A 180 -17.30 -4.52 -4.44
C LEU A 180 -17.45 -5.69 -5.40
N ILE A 181 -16.34 -6.17 -5.95
CA ILE A 181 -16.29 -7.39 -6.75
C ILE A 181 -15.65 -8.49 -5.90
N PHE A 182 -16.30 -9.62 -5.87
CA PHE A 182 -15.83 -10.88 -5.30
C PHE A 182 -15.62 -11.89 -6.42
N LEU A 183 -14.49 -12.59 -6.39
CA LEU A 183 -14.21 -13.76 -7.21
C LEU A 183 -13.88 -14.93 -6.29
N SER A 184 -14.62 -16.03 -6.41
CA SER A 184 -14.35 -17.23 -5.62
C SER A 184 -12.99 -17.85 -5.94
N ALA A 185 -12.40 -18.52 -4.96
CA ALA A 185 -11.07 -19.14 -5.06
C ALA A 185 -10.92 -20.12 -6.24
N ASN A 186 -12.02 -20.82 -6.59
CA ASN A 186 -12.08 -21.72 -7.74
C ASN A 186 -12.38 -21.01 -9.07
N GLY A 187 -12.60 -19.69 -9.05
CA GLY A 187 -12.84 -18.89 -10.24
C GLY A 187 -14.22 -19.06 -10.90
N THR A 188 -15.14 -19.78 -10.25
CA THR A 188 -16.45 -20.14 -10.86
C THR A 188 -17.54 -19.12 -10.55
N GLU A 189 -17.41 -18.36 -9.48
CA GLU A 189 -18.39 -17.40 -9.02
C GLU A 189 -17.81 -15.98 -9.02
N VAL A 190 -18.52 -15.07 -9.66
CA VAL A 190 -18.23 -13.63 -9.63
C VAL A 190 -19.47 -12.91 -9.13
N VAL A 191 -19.32 -12.16 -8.05
CA VAL A 191 -20.41 -11.35 -7.47
C VAL A 191 -19.99 -9.89 -7.51
N GLU A 192 -20.85 -9.03 -8.05
CA GLU A 192 -20.72 -7.57 -7.96
C GLU A 192 -21.77 -7.03 -7.00
N SER A 193 -21.34 -6.44 -5.90
CA SER A 193 -22.20 -5.84 -4.87
C SER A 193 -22.07 -4.32 -4.94
N PRO A 194 -23.11 -3.60 -5.42
CA PRO A 194 -23.09 -2.13 -5.44
C PRO A 194 -23.04 -1.56 -4.03
N ILE A 195 -22.20 -0.54 -3.84
CA ILE A 195 -22.10 0.20 -2.59
C ILE A 195 -23.02 1.41 -2.66
N ILE A 196 -24.09 1.38 -1.87
CA ILE A 196 -25.08 2.45 -1.85
C ILE A 196 -24.56 3.57 -0.94
N ASN A 197 -24.12 4.67 -1.55
CA ASN A 197 -23.51 5.80 -0.85
C ASN A 197 -24.46 6.98 -0.61
N ASN A 198 -25.75 6.86 -0.94
CA ASN A 198 -26.77 7.91 -0.75
C ASN A 198 -26.32 9.30 -1.25
N SER A 199 -25.69 9.36 -2.41
CA SER A 199 -25.13 10.57 -3.04
C SER A 199 -23.94 11.19 -2.28
N LEU A 200 -23.38 10.52 -1.27
CA LEU A 200 -22.13 10.95 -0.64
C LEU A 200 -20.96 10.84 -1.62
N LEU A 201 -20.09 11.82 -1.57
CA LEU A 201 -18.84 11.82 -2.32
C LEU A 201 -17.80 11.04 -1.51
N LEU A 202 -17.61 9.77 -1.85
CA LEU A 202 -16.61 8.92 -1.20
C LEU A 202 -15.24 9.18 -1.80
N ASP A 203 -14.26 9.39 -0.95
CA ASP A 203 -12.88 9.62 -1.36
C ASP A 203 -11.96 8.51 -0.88
N ASN A 204 -11.16 7.97 -1.80
CA ASN A 204 -10.12 7.01 -1.46
C ASN A 204 -10.64 5.84 -0.60
N ILE A 205 -11.61 5.11 -1.12
CA ILE A 205 -12.14 3.93 -0.44
C ILE A 205 -11.00 2.91 -0.25
N ARG A 206 -10.87 2.40 0.96
CA ARG A 206 -9.91 1.36 1.31
C ARG A 206 -10.62 0.06 1.61
N LEU A 207 -10.12 -1.00 1.01
CA LEU A 207 -10.56 -2.37 1.23
C LEU A 207 -9.57 -3.09 2.14
N THR A 208 -10.09 -3.72 3.18
CA THR A 208 -9.33 -4.62 4.05
C THR A 208 -10.06 -5.95 4.17
N VAL A 209 -9.32 -7.02 3.98
CA VAL A 209 -9.80 -8.39 4.22
C VAL A 209 -9.58 -8.70 5.69
N ASP A 210 -10.65 -9.04 6.40
CA ASP A 210 -10.61 -9.49 7.79
C ASP A 210 -10.85 -11.01 7.82
N ASN A 211 -9.76 -11.76 7.71
CA ASN A 211 -9.79 -13.23 7.73
C ASN A 211 -10.33 -13.78 9.05
N GLY A 212 -10.08 -13.09 10.17
CA GLY A 212 -10.54 -13.54 11.49
C GLY A 212 -12.05 -13.52 11.67
N LYS A 213 -12.76 -12.71 10.86
CA LYS A 213 -14.22 -12.54 10.89
C LYS A 213 -14.90 -12.92 9.57
N ASN A 214 -14.16 -13.40 8.58
CA ASN A 214 -14.66 -13.69 7.23
C ASN A 214 -15.46 -12.52 6.63
N ARG A 215 -14.91 -11.32 6.69
CA ARG A 215 -15.57 -10.11 6.20
C ARG A 215 -14.63 -9.17 5.47
N ILE A 216 -15.22 -8.32 4.66
CA ILE A 216 -14.53 -7.21 3.99
C ILE A 216 -14.94 -5.90 4.65
N LEU A 217 -13.95 -5.11 5.05
CA LEU A 217 -14.13 -3.77 5.58
C LEU A 217 -13.78 -2.75 4.49
N LEU A 218 -14.70 -1.85 4.21
CA LEU A 218 -14.48 -0.71 3.32
C LEU A 218 -14.68 0.58 4.11
N ASN A 219 -13.69 1.45 4.08
CA ASN A 219 -13.77 2.74 4.73
C ASN A 219 -13.33 3.85 3.79
N SER A 220 -14.02 4.99 3.87
CA SER A 220 -13.75 6.17 3.07
C SER A 220 -14.12 7.43 3.82
N PHE A 221 -13.32 8.46 3.73
CA PHE A 221 -13.82 9.79 4.06
C PHE A 221 -14.90 10.20 3.06
N TYR A 222 -15.86 11.00 3.50
CA TYR A 222 -16.90 11.49 2.61
C TYR A 222 -17.15 12.99 2.77
N ALA A 223 -17.64 13.59 1.70
CA ALA A 223 -18.24 14.92 1.68
C ALA A 223 -19.65 14.86 1.10
N THR A 224 -20.46 15.87 1.37
CA THR A 224 -21.81 16.02 0.81
C THR A 224 -21.86 16.88 -0.42
N GLU A 225 -20.80 17.70 -0.64
CA GLU A 225 -20.71 18.64 -1.75
C GLU A 225 -19.35 18.54 -2.45
N LYS A 226 -19.34 18.86 -3.75
CA LYS A 226 -18.11 19.03 -4.53
C LYS A 226 -17.24 20.12 -3.89
N LYS A 227 -15.97 19.80 -3.66
CA LYS A 227 -15.00 20.69 -3.00
C LYS A 227 -15.41 21.09 -1.58
N GLY A 228 -16.38 20.37 -0.99
CA GLY A 228 -16.75 20.51 0.41
C GLY A 228 -15.72 19.95 1.37
N HIS A 229 -15.85 20.29 2.64
CA HIS A 229 -15.05 19.68 3.70
C HIS A 229 -15.40 18.22 3.91
N VAL A 230 -14.46 17.46 4.45
CA VAL A 230 -14.75 16.11 4.94
C VAL A 230 -15.76 16.16 6.06
N GLU A 231 -16.93 15.56 5.86
CA GLU A 231 -18.01 15.53 6.81
C GLU A 231 -17.90 14.38 7.81
N GLY A 232 -17.29 13.26 7.39
CA GLY A 232 -17.20 12.08 8.24
C GLY A 232 -16.51 10.92 7.57
N LEU A 233 -16.68 9.72 8.17
CA LEU A 233 -16.20 8.47 7.64
C LEU A 233 -17.36 7.55 7.29
N TYR A 234 -17.35 7.06 6.06
CA TYR A 234 -18.24 6.04 5.54
C TYR A 234 -17.61 4.67 5.79
N SER A 235 -18.39 3.75 6.35
CA SER A 235 -18.01 2.38 6.60
C SER A 235 -19.02 1.44 5.95
N TYR A 236 -18.52 0.44 5.24
CA TYR A 236 -19.31 -0.63 4.65
C TYR A 236 -18.67 -1.96 5.02
N VAL A 237 -19.47 -2.89 5.50
CA VAL A 237 -19.01 -4.23 5.88
C VAL A 237 -19.79 -5.28 5.10
N TRP A 238 -19.06 -6.20 4.50
CA TRP A 238 -19.61 -7.28 3.68
C TRP A 238 -19.14 -8.63 4.21
N ASP A 239 -20.06 -9.57 4.38
CA ASP A 239 -19.78 -10.92 4.88
C ASP A 239 -19.44 -11.85 3.72
N VAL A 240 -18.26 -12.50 3.83
CA VAL A 240 -17.72 -13.37 2.78
C VAL A 240 -18.54 -14.65 2.60
N ASN A 241 -19.14 -15.18 3.68
CA ASN A 241 -19.87 -16.45 3.62
C ASN A 241 -21.26 -16.26 2.99
N THR A 242 -21.97 -15.23 3.43
CA THR A 242 -23.34 -14.96 2.96
C THR A 242 -23.40 -14.17 1.66
N ARG A 243 -22.27 -13.54 1.27
CA ARG A 243 -22.16 -12.65 0.10
C ARG A 243 -23.10 -11.44 0.18
N LYS A 244 -23.26 -10.90 1.38
CA LYS A 244 -24.20 -9.80 1.63
C LYS A 244 -23.55 -8.70 2.46
N GLU A 245 -24.09 -7.52 2.31
CA GLU A 245 -23.84 -6.41 3.21
C GLU A 245 -24.27 -6.78 4.64
N VAL A 246 -23.41 -6.50 5.61
CA VAL A 246 -23.72 -6.63 7.04
C VAL A 246 -24.28 -5.33 7.55
N PHE A 247 -23.60 -4.22 7.26
CA PHE A 247 -24.06 -2.87 7.55
C PHE A 247 -23.34 -1.83 6.69
N THR A 248 -23.99 -0.68 6.61
CA THR A 248 -23.43 0.56 6.05
C THR A 248 -23.68 1.70 7.02
N ASN A 249 -22.64 2.45 7.36
CA ASN A 249 -22.69 3.60 8.25
C ASN A 249 -21.96 4.80 7.69
N ALA A 250 -22.58 5.98 7.78
CA ALA A 250 -21.93 7.27 7.53
C ALA A 250 -21.81 8.04 8.86
N ASN A 251 -20.67 7.89 9.51
CA ASN A 251 -20.39 8.54 10.80
C ASN A 251 -19.98 9.99 10.56
N ARG A 252 -20.88 10.93 10.84
CA ARG A 252 -20.57 12.35 10.80
C ARG A 252 -19.67 12.74 11.96
N PHE A 253 -18.62 13.48 11.68
CA PHE A 253 -17.70 13.94 12.72
C PHE A 253 -18.30 15.10 13.51
N THR A 254 -18.39 14.92 14.82
CA THR A 254 -18.75 15.97 15.77
C THR A 254 -17.63 16.98 15.93
N ASP A 255 -17.93 18.16 16.47
CA ASP A 255 -16.89 19.17 16.76
C ASP A 255 -15.83 18.63 17.74
N ALA A 256 -16.21 17.76 18.69
CA ALA A 256 -15.27 17.11 19.60
C ALA A 256 -14.25 16.22 18.82
N VAL A 257 -14.72 15.42 17.88
CA VAL A 257 -13.86 14.59 17.00
C VAL A 257 -12.97 15.47 16.13
N ARG A 258 -13.53 16.52 15.54
CA ARG A 258 -12.78 17.47 14.71
C ARG A 258 -11.72 18.19 15.55
N THR A 259 -12.04 18.64 16.75
CA THR A 259 -11.09 19.30 17.67
C THR A 259 -9.94 18.37 18.06
N ALA A 260 -10.22 17.09 18.33
CA ALA A 260 -9.19 16.10 18.65
C ALA A 260 -8.17 15.90 17.53
N VAL A 261 -8.54 16.20 16.29
CA VAL A 261 -7.69 16.01 15.10
C VAL A 261 -7.18 17.32 14.51
N ALA A 262 -7.88 18.45 14.71
CA ALA A 262 -7.55 19.73 14.06
C ALA A 262 -6.21 20.32 14.50
N GLN A 263 -5.83 20.14 15.79
CA GLN A 263 -4.65 20.77 16.39
C GLN A 263 -4.68 22.31 16.24
N LYS A 264 -3.78 22.86 15.43
CA LYS A 264 -3.64 24.29 15.15
C LYS A 264 -4.47 24.77 13.95
N ARG A 265 -5.16 23.86 13.25
CA ARG A 265 -5.97 24.17 12.08
C ARG A 265 -7.40 24.55 12.46
N ASN A 266 -8.13 25.08 11.51
CA ASN A 266 -9.57 25.23 11.65
C ASN A 266 -10.21 23.84 11.81
N ILE A 267 -11.14 23.71 12.74
CA ILE A 267 -11.83 22.43 13.00
C ILE A 267 -12.61 21.94 11.79
N LYS A 268 -13.07 22.83 10.90
CA LYS A 268 -13.75 22.44 9.66
C LYS A 268 -12.82 21.68 8.71
N ASP A 269 -11.54 22.04 8.67
CA ASP A 269 -10.54 21.50 7.76
C ASP A 269 -9.78 20.30 8.38
N ALA A 270 -10.19 19.86 9.59
CA ALA A 270 -9.45 18.88 10.38
C ALA A 270 -9.06 17.61 9.62
N PHE A 271 -9.91 17.17 8.70
CA PHE A 271 -9.73 15.94 7.93
C PHE A 271 -9.51 16.15 6.43
N ASP A 272 -9.51 17.39 5.92
CA ASP A 272 -9.50 17.67 4.48
C ASP A 272 -8.24 17.17 3.75
N ALA A 273 -7.14 17.05 4.46
CA ALA A 273 -5.91 16.47 3.93
C ALA A 273 -5.60 15.07 4.50
N CYS A 274 -6.55 14.45 5.24
CA CYS A 274 -6.38 13.10 5.78
C CYS A 274 -6.85 12.05 4.77
N TYR A 275 -6.05 11.00 4.58
CA TYR A 275 -6.35 9.87 3.69
C TYR A 275 -6.32 8.58 4.49
N VAL A 276 -7.33 7.73 4.31
CA VAL A 276 -7.35 6.40 4.95
C VAL A 276 -6.15 5.61 4.44
N ASP A 277 -5.31 5.17 5.36
CA ASP A 277 -4.09 4.44 5.04
C ASP A 277 -4.16 2.98 5.45
N ASN A 278 -4.67 2.71 6.64
CA ASN A 278 -4.78 1.38 7.21
C ASN A 278 -6.10 1.18 7.95
N ILE A 279 -6.57 -0.07 7.99
CA ILE A 279 -7.70 -0.51 8.80
C ILE A 279 -7.23 -1.75 9.57
N SER A 280 -7.18 -1.65 10.90
CA SER A 280 -6.75 -2.75 11.78
C SER A 280 -7.96 -3.34 12.50
N SER A 281 -8.29 -4.58 12.22
CA SER A 281 -9.36 -5.33 12.87
C SER A 281 -8.93 -5.85 14.24
N GLN A 282 -9.88 -5.89 15.19
CA GLN A 282 -9.69 -6.40 16.53
C GLN A 282 -10.44 -7.73 16.74
N ALA A 283 -10.03 -8.50 17.74
CA ALA A 283 -10.63 -9.80 18.01
C ALA A 283 -12.13 -9.76 18.35
N ASP A 284 -12.61 -8.67 18.95
CA ASP A 284 -14.03 -8.45 19.30
C ASP A 284 -14.88 -7.99 18.11
N GLY A 285 -14.26 -7.76 16.95
CA GLY A 285 -14.89 -7.25 15.74
C GLY A 285 -14.91 -5.73 15.63
N SER A 286 -14.42 -5.00 16.59
CA SER A 286 -14.12 -3.57 16.46
C SER A 286 -12.94 -3.36 15.52
N TYR A 287 -12.70 -2.14 15.06
CA TYR A 287 -11.58 -1.83 14.19
C TYR A 287 -11.11 -0.39 14.34
N VAL A 288 -9.85 -0.18 14.02
CA VAL A 288 -9.23 1.15 14.02
C VAL A 288 -8.88 1.52 12.58
N VAL A 289 -9.39 2.66 12.14
CA VAL A 289 -9.00 3.30 10.89
C VAL A 289 -7.85 4.25 11.18
N VAL A 290 -6.75 4.04 10.47
CA VAL A 290 -5.56 4.88 10.52
C VAL A 290 -5.56 5.75 9.27
N ALA A 291 -5.47 7.06 9.47
CA ALA A 291 -5.41 8.02 8.38
C ALA A 291 -4.22 8.96 8.55
N GLU A 292 -3.49 9.19 7.48
CA GLU A 292 -2.38 10.14 7.47
C GLU A 292 -2.80 11.45 6.83
N GLN A 293 -2.48 12.57 7.48
CA GLN A 293 -2.55 13.87 6.84
C GLN A 293 -1.36 14.03 5.90
N ALA A 294 -1.66 14.28 4.63
CA ALA A 294 -0.67 14.37 3.58
C ALA A 294 -1.04 15.49 2.59
N GLU A 295 -0.09 16.38 2.32
CA GLU A 295 -0.27 17.51 1.40
C GLU A 295 0.91 17.62 0.45
N SER A 296 0.66 18.12 -0.74
CA SER A 296 1.71 18.48 -1.68
C SER A 296 1.46 19.86 -2.27
N TYR A 297 2.54 20.61 -2.46
CA TYR A 297 2.52 21.96 -2.99
C TYR A 297 3.46 22.07 -4.19
N VAL A 298 2.94 22.56 -5.30
CA VAL A 298 3.73 22.89 -6.49
C VAL A 298 3.64 24.39 -6.74
N ASN A 299 4.76 25.11 -6.73
CA ASN A 299 4.78 26.57 -6.91
C ASN A 299 3.79 27.32 -6.00
N HIS A 300 3.72 26.94 -4.72
CA HIS A 300 2.78 27.45 -3.72
C HIS A 300 1.29 27.14 -3.93
N ASN A 301 0.93 26.37 -4.95
CA ASN A 301 -0.43 25.89 -5.13
C ASN A 301 -0.62 24.56 -4.42
N SER A 302 -1.59 24.48 -3.50
CA SER A 302 -2.00 23.23 -2.85
C SER A 302 -2.93 22.44 -3.77
N PHE A 303 -2.76 21.14 -3.78
CA PHE A 303 -3.70 20.22 -4.43
C PHE A 303 -4.69 19.70 -3.39
N SER A 304 -5.97 19.82 -3.69
CA SER A 304 -7.02 19.24 -2.84
C SER A 304 -7.33 17.82 -3.29
N ARG A 305 -7.89 17.02 -2.36
CA ARG A 305 -8.37 15.67 -2.66
C ARG A 305 -9.37 15.63 -3.82
N TRP A 306 -10.16 16.69 -3.99
CA TRP A 306 -11.20 16.78 -5.01
C TRP A 306 -10.67 17.09 -6.41
N ASP A 307 -9.45 17.60 -6.54
CA ASP A 307 -8.80 17.79 -7.83
C ASP A 307 -8.56 16.44 -8.53
N TYR A 308 -8.41 15.37 -7.77
CA TYR A 308 -8.34 14.02 -8.28
C TYR A 308 -9.62 13.58 -8.99
N TYR A 309 -10.79 13.89 -8.43
CA TYR A 309 -12.07 13.49 -9.01
C TYR A 309 -12.51 14.36 -10.18
N TYR A 310 -12.15 15.63 -10.17
CA TYR A 310 -12.72 16.62 -11.08
C TYR A 310 -11.73 17.26 -12.03
N GLY A 311 -10.43 17.18 -11.77
CA GLY A 311 -9.37 17.85 -12.52
C GLY A 311 -8.47 16.95 -13.37
N GLY A 312 -8.68 15.63 -13.33
CA GLY A 312 -7.79 14.65 -13.97
C GLY A 312 -6.62 14.26 -13.06
N ALA A 313 -6.63 13.01 -12.67
CA ALA A 313 -5.74 12.34 -11.69
C ALA A 313 -4.24 12.48 -11.93
N PHE A 314 -3.84 13.05 -13.05
CA PHE A 314 -2.44 13.05 -13.50
C PHE A 314 -1.59 14.17 -12.90
N TYR A 315 -2.18 15.10 -12.16
CA TYR A 315 -1.48 16.30 -11.70
C TYR A 315 -1.30 16.45 -10.18
N ASN A 316 -1.74 15.49 -9.37
CA ASN A 316 -1.40 15.50 -7.95
C ASN A 316 -0.19 14.59 -7.70
N PRO A 317 1.04 15.12 -7.58
CA PRO A 317 2.25 14.31 -7.40
C PRO A 317 2.20 13.49 -6.12
N PHE A 318 1.54 14.01 -5.07
CA PHE A 318 1.40 13.31 -3.81
C PHE A 318 0.44 12.12 -3.94
N MET A 319 -0.73 12.32 -4.57
CA MET A 319 -1.68 11.24 -4.81
C MET A 319 -1.09 10.16 -5.72
N PHE A 320 -0.35 10.54 -6.75
CA PHE A 320 0.35 9.60 -7.60
C PHE A 320 1.36 8.77 -6.78
N ASN A 321 2.18 9.40 -5.97
CA ASN A 321 3.14 8.72 -5.10
C ASN A 321 2.44 7.98 -3.95
N TYR A 322 1.35 8.52 -3.41
CA TYR A 322 0.54 7.88 -2.38
C TYR A 322 -0.08 6.57 -2.87
N TRP A 323 -0.64 6.55 -4.08
CA TRP A 323 -1.22 5.36 -4.70
C TRP A 323 -0.18 4.38 -5.24
N ASN A 324 0.95 4.88 -5.71
CA ASN A 324 2.07 4.10 -6.23
C ASN A 324 3.11 3.75 -5.15
N ARG A 325 2.81 3.92 -3.88
CA ARG A 325 3.72 3.53 -2.80
C ARG A 325 4.08 2.05 -2.95
N PRO A 326 5.36 1.71 -3.17
CA PRO A 326 5.79 0.34 -3.36
C PRO A 326 5.62 -0.52 -2.10
N PHE A 327 5.42 0.12 -0.97
CA PHE A 327 5.28 -0.49 0.33
C PHE A 327 4.13 0.19 1.08
N GLY A 328 2.89 -0.11 0.68
CA GLY A 328 1.77 0.13 1.58
C GLY A 328 2.02 -0.62 2.88
N PHE A 329 1.46 -0.14 3.98
CA PHE A 329 1.61 -0.69 5.33
C PHE A 329 1.25 -2.16 5.46
N TYR A 330 0.65 -2.73 4.44
CA TYR A 330 0.47 -4.16 4.31
C TYR A 330 1.55 -4.69 3.39
N PRO A 331 2.46 -5.53 3.85
CA PRO A 331 3.60 -6.01 3.06
C PRO A 331 3.20 -6.68 1.75
N TRP A 332 1.91 -6.93 1.53
CA TRP A 332 1.45 -7.73 0.40
C TRP A 332 0.01 -7.46 -0.06
N ALA A 333 -0.81 -6.82 0.74
CA ALA A 333 -2.21 -6.55 0.37
C ALA A 333 -2.39 -5.34 -0.56
N ARG A 334 -1.33 -4.60 -0.88
CA ARG A 334 -1.46 -3.43 -1.72
C ARG A 334 -0.57 -3.51 -2.91
N MET A 335 -1.23 -3.73 -3.97
CA MET A 335 -0.68 -3.52 -5.27
C MET A 335 -0.24 -2.08 -5.41
N GLY A 336 1.03 -1.89 -5.23
CA GLY A 336 1.66 -0.75 -5.83
C GLY A 336 1.49 -0.89 -7.34
N TRP A 337 0.56 -0.17 -7.91
CA TRP A 337 0.58 0.06 -9.32
C TRP A 337 1.92 0.71 -9.64
N GLY A 338 2.86 -0.09 -10.03
CA GLY A 338 3.94 0.34 -10.83
C GLY A 338 5.30 0.59 -10.24
N MET A 339 5.54 0.45 -8.94
CA MET A 339 6.88 0.72 -8.44
C MET A 339 7.41 -0.38 -7.55
N GLY A 340 7.86 -1.44 -8.19
CA GLY A 340 8.78 -2.39 -7.58
C GLY A 340 10.12 -1.69 -7.22
N PRO A 341 11.09 -2.42 -6.70
CA PRO A 341 12.41 -1.94 -6.27
C PRO A 341 13.17 -1.03 -7.24
N TRP A 342 12.68 -0.91 -8.46
CA TRP A 342 13.24 -0.12 -9.57
C TRP A 342 13.24 1.37 -9.37
N MET A 343 12.32 1.93 -8.57
CA MET A 343 12.35 3.35 -8.28
C MET A 343 13.35 3.74 -7.20
N MET A 344 13.96 2.79 -6.53
CA MET A 344 15.16 3.10 -5.74
C MET A 344 16.35 3.57 -6.60
N HIS A 345 16.26 3.48 -7.93
CA HIS A 345 17.29 4.00 -8.85
C HIS A 345 17.03 5.43 -9.29
N SER A 346 15.81 5.91 -9.16
CA SER A 346 15.45 7.30 -9.44
C SER A 346 15.51 8.10 -8.13
N TRP A 347 16.69 8.18 -7.53
CA TRP A 347 16.99 9.01 -6.35
C TRP A 347 16.97 10.49 -6.66
N GLY A 348 16.37 10.89 -7.71
CA GLY A 348 16.06 12.24 -8.10
C GLY A 348 14.62 12.31 -8.54
N ASN A 349 13.99 13.44 -8.30
CA ASN A 349 12.72 13.75 -8.88
C ASN A 349 12.80 13.46 -10.39
N PRO A 350 12.06 12.46 -10.94
CA PRO A 350 12.09 12.20 -12.39
C PRO A 350 11.65 13.42 -13.19
N PHE A 351 11.03 14.40 -12.54
CA PHE A 351 10.65 15.68 -13.13
C PHE A 351 11.74 16.75 -13.03
N ALA A 352 12.75 16.62 -12.17
CA ALA A 352 13.82 17.61 -12.01
C ALA A 352 14.69 17.76 -13.26
N SER A 353 14.86 16.71 -14.05
CA SER A 353 15.64 16.72 -15.29
C SER A 353 14.95 17.44 -16.46
N TYR A 354 13.67 17.80 -16.33
CA TYR A 354 12.89 18.43 -17.40
C TYR A 354 12.40 19.85 -17.05
N GLY A 355 12.97 20.49 -16.04
CA GLY A 355 12.55 21.84 -15.63
C GLY A 355 11.17 21.91 -14.99
N TYR A 356 10.68 20.81 -14.44
CA TYR A 356 9.42 20.78 -13.67
C TYR A 356 9.56 21.54 -12.35
N PRO A 357 8.49 22.19 -11.89
CA PRO A 357 8.52 22.94 -10.65
C PRO A 357 8.81 22.05 -9.45
N SER A 358 9.49 22.61 -8.45
CA SER A 358 9.75 21.94 -7.18
C SER A 358 8.44 21.58 -6.49
N VAL A 359 8.35 20.36 -5.96
CA VAL A 359 7.22 19.86 -5.19
C VAL A 359 7.63 19.72 -3.73
N THR A 360 6.85 20.32 -2.83
CA THR A 360 7.02 20.13 -1.38
C THR A 360 5.96 19.14 -0.89
N TYR A 361 6.38 18.13 -0.17
CA TYR A 361 5.53 17.13 0.48
C TYR A 361 5.51 17.35 1.97
N ASN A 362 4.32 17.37 2.58
CA ASN A 362 4.14 17.51 4.03
C ASN A 362 3.31 16.34 4.59
N ALA A 363 3.66 15.89 5.80
CA ALA A 363 2.89 14.88 6.52
C ALA A 363 2.93 15.21 8.03
N ASP A 364 1.85 15.83 8.54
CA ASP A 364 1.88 16.47 9.86
C ASP A 364 1.26 15.64 10.98
N LYS A 365 0.38 14.69 10.68
CA LYS A 365 -0.28 13.88 11.70
C LYS A 365 -0.76 12.54 11.21
N ILE A 366 -1.00 11.63 12.16
CA ILE A 366 -1.74 10.38 11.96
C ILE A 366 -3.01 10.48 12.80
N ALA A 367 -4.17 10.43 12.16
CA ALA A 367 -5.45 10.35 12.83
C ALA A 367 -5.84 8.88 13.04
N LEU A 368 -6.27 8.54 14.24
CA LEU A 368 -6.71 7.22 14.68
C LEU A 368 -8.18 7.30 15.02
N LEU A 369 -9.02 6.53 14.33
CA LEU A 369 -10.47 6.52 14.52
C LEU A 369 -10.89 5.09 14.87
N SER A 370 -11.46 4.89 16.06
CA SER A 370 -11.91 3.57 16.52
C SER A 370 -13.41 3.42 16.31
N PHE A 371 -13.79 2.26 15.79
CA PHE A 371 -15.17 1.89 15.55
C PHE A 371 -15.50 0.59 16.28
N ASP A 372 -16.72 0.49 16.80
CA ASP A 372 -17.22 -0.77 17.33
C ASP A 372 -17.55 -1.78 16.21
N LYS A 373 -17.95 -2.97 16.59
CA LYS A 373 -18.34 -4.03 15.64
C LYS A 373 -19.52 -3.68 14.73
N ASN A 374 -20.31 -2.69 15.09
CA ASN A 374 -21.46 -2.19 14.32
C ASN A 374 -21.09 -0.95 13.46
N GLY A 375 -19.83 -0.56 13.44
CA GLY A 375 -19.34 0.58 12.68
C GLY A 375 -19.66 1.95 13.29
N SER A 376 -19.96 2.04 14.58
CA SER A 376 -20.17 3.31 15.28
C SER A 376 -18.83 3.84 15.82
N LEU A 377 -18.55 5.12 15.56
CA LEU A 377 -17.32 5.78 16.02
C LEU A 377 -17.30 5.87 17.54
N GLN A 378 -16.26 5.34 18.17
CA GLN A 378 -16.07 5.30 19.61
C GLN A 378 -15.16 6.43 20.11
N TRP A 379 -14.03 6.62 19.46
CA TRP A 379 -13.08 7.68 19.81
C TRP A 379 -12.21 8.07 18.61
N ALA A 380 -11.64 9.27 18.68
CA ALA A 380 -10.63 9.78 17.78
C ALA A 380 -9.39 10.24 18.58
N LYS A 381 -8.20 9.92 18.08
CA LYS A 381 -6.90 10.32 18.63
C LYS A 381 -5.96 10.73 17.52
N THR A 382 -4.90 11.46 17.88
CA THR A 382 -3.92 11.96 16.92
C THR A 382 -2.50 11.72 17.41
N ILE A 383 -1.65 11.30 16.51
CA ILE A 383 -0.19 11.32 16.67
C ILE A 383 0.33 12.48 15.86
N ASP A 384 0.92 13.44 16.58
CA ASP A 384 1.51 14.61 15.96
C ASP A 384 2.88 14.30 15.41
N LYS A 385 3.14 14.79 14.21
CA LYS A 385 4.45 14.78 13.57
C LYS A 385 4.61 16.06 12.74
N SER A 386 5.82 16.41 12.37
CA SER A 386 6.07 17.57 11.53
C SER A 386 7.12 17.19 10.50
N GLN A 387 6.64 16.73 9.35
CA GLN A 387 7.49 16.22 8.31
C GLN A 387 7.27 17.03 7.03
N SER A 388 8.38 17.46 6.43
CA SER A 388 8.39 18.16 5.15
C SER A 388 9.61 17.76 4.35
N ASP A 389 9.43 17.49 3.07
CA ASP A 389 10.52 17.17 2.16
C ASP A 389 10.27 17.80 0.78
N GLN A 390 11.35 18.05 0.04
CA GLN A 390 11.27 18.65 -1.30
C GLN A 390 11.68 17.64 -2.36
N ASN A 391 10.83 17.52 -3.38
CA ASN A 391 11.03 16.67 -4.56
C ASN A 391 11.10 15.16 -4.29
N VAL A 392 11.14 14.73 -3.02
CA VAL A 392 11.12 13.33 -2.59
C VAL A 392 10.19 13.18 -1.40
N ASP A 393 9.59 12.00 -1.24
CA ASP A 393 8.68 11.70 -0.12
C ASP A 393 9.13 10.49 0.71
N GLN A 394 10.33 10.01 0.47
CA GLN A 394 10.85 8.78 1.09
C GLN A 394 11.16 8.90 2.58
N PHE A 395 11.41 10.12 3.07
CA PHE A 395 11.75 10.39 4.47
C PHE A 395 10.54 10.81 5.30
N ILE A 396 9.39 11.03 4.68
CA ILE A 396 8.12 11.38 5.34
C ILE A 396 7.20 10.15 5.43
N GLY A 397 6.14 10.28 6.24
CA GLY A 397 5.21 9.20 6.54
C GLY A 397 5.62 8.42 7.78
N TYR A 398 5.14 7.21 7.91
CA TYR A 398 5.38 6.35 9.08
C TYR A 398 5.42 4.87 8.68
N GLY A 399 6.03 4.03 9.53
CA GLY A 399 5.97 2.58 9.49
C GLY A 399 5.19 2.04 10.67
N THR A 400 4.54 0.88 10.54
CA THR A 400 3.86 0.21 11.64
C THR A 400 4.47 -1.14 11.96
N ILE A 401 4.43 -1.49 13.25
CA ILE A 401 4.71 -2.82 13.76
C ILE A 401 3.51 -3.25 14.57
N HIS A 402 3.04 -4.45 14.29
CA HIS A 402 1.94 -5.09 15.00
C HIS A 402 2.50 -6.16 15.91
N ASN A 403 2.24 -6.06 17.20
CA ASN A 403 2.63 -7.04 18.20
C ASN A 403 1.54 -7.22 19.27
N GLN A 404 1.83 -7.99 20.30
CA GLN A 404 0.88 -8.26 21.40
C GLN A 404 0.53 -7.00 22.22
N GLU A 405 1.37 -5.96 22.21
CA GLU A 405 1.12 -4.70 22.90
C GLU A 405 0.16 -3.80 22.11
N GLY A 406 0.04 -4.00 20.80
CA GLY A 406 -0.80 -3.22 19.91
C GLY A 406 -0.10 -2.81 18.62
N ILE A 407 -0.33 -1.57 18.19
CA ILE A 407 0.24 -1.01 16.95
C ILE A 407 1.27 0.05 17.34
N GLN A 408 2.50 -0.15 16.93
CA GLN A 408 3.56 0.84 17.07
C GLN A 408 3.72 1.63 15.78
N PHE A 409 3.76 2.95 15.89
CA PHE A 409 3.95 3.89 14.78
C PHE A 409 5.36 4.47 14.88
N LEU A 410 6.16 4.25 13.86
CA LEU A 410 7.53 4.73 13.77
C LEU A 410 7.62 5.78 12.66
N PHE A 411 8.16 6.94 12.95
CA PHE A 411 8.32 7.99 11.95
C PHE A 411 9.56 8.84 12.21
N HIS A 412 10.12 9.35 11.14
CA HIS A 412 11.21 10.30 11.20
C HIS A 412 10.70 11.64 11.71
N ASP A 413 11.30 12.17 12.73
CA ASP A 413 10.97 13.49 13.29
C ASP A 413 12.24 14.30 13.51
N LYS A 414 12.08 15.61 13.67
CA LYS A 414 13.17 16.56 13.83
C LYS A 414 12.85 17.55 14.93
N GLN A 415 13.73 17.63 15.93
CA GLN A 415 13.61 18.63 16.99
C GLN A 415 14.92 19.40 17.12
N LYS A 416 14.87 20.74 17.07
CA LYS A 416 16.04 21.63 17.19
C LYS A 416 17.21 21.23 16.26
N GLY A 417 16.89 20.76 15.06
CA GLY A 417 17.88 20.32 14.07
C GLY A 417 18.46 18.92 14.28
N VAL A 418 18.03 18.20 15.31
CA VAL A 418 18.39 16.80 15.55
C VAL A 418 17.32 15.89 14.97
N HIS A 419 17.75 14.94 14.15
CA HIS A 419 16.91 13.93 13.54
C HIS A 419 16.82 12.70 14.46
N PHE A 420 15.63 12.15 14.63
CA PHE A 420 15.40 10.95 15.43
C PHE A 420 14.24 10.13 14.87
N LEU A 421 14.16 8.88 15.25
CA LEU A 421 13.01 8.03 14.98
C LEU A 421 12.07 8.08 16.19
N ALA A 422 10.92 8.69 16.02
CA ALA A 422 9.87 8.73 17.02
C ALA A 422 9.06 7.43 17.03
N ILE A 423 8.65 6.96 18.21
CA ILE A 423 7.82 5.79 18.40
C ILE A 423 6.60 6.17 19.22
N ASN A 424 5.42 5.81 18.74
CA ASN A 424 4.16 5.91 19.48
C ASN A 424 3.45 4.57 19.43
N THR A 425 2.85 4.14 20.53
CA THR A 425 2.14 2.87 20.63
C THR A 425 0.67 3.09 20.90
N LEU A 426 -0.18 2.52 20.06
CA LEU A 426 -1.60 2.37 20.34
C LEU A 426 -1.82 0.97 20.92
N SER A 427 -2.15 0.90 22.22
CA SER A 427 -2.43 -0.38 22.87
C SER A 427 -3.72 -1.03 22.34
N GLN A 428 -3.89 -2.32 22.58
CA GLN A 428 -5.13 -3.04 22.27
C GLN A 428 -6.37 -2.45 22.94
N GLN A 429 -6.19 -1.77 24.10
CA GLN A 429 -7.25 -1.05 24.82
C GLN A 429 -7.49 0.37 24.30
N GLY A 430 -6.83 0.74 23.19
CA GLY A 430 -6.97 2.05 22.58
C GLY A 430 -6.22 3.17 23.30
N GLN A 431 -5.31 2.88 24.23
CA GLN A 431 -4.48 3.91 24.86
C GLN A 431 -3.32 4.28 23.94
N LEU A 432 -3.14 5.58 23.71
CA LEU A 432 -2.02 6.11 22.94
C LEU A 432 -0.90 6.53 23.88
N MET A 433 0.27 5.90 23.72
CA MET A 433 1.46 6.16 24.53
C MET A 433 2.58 6.65 23.62
N LYS A 434 3.28 7.69 24.06
CA LYS A 434 4.51 8.14 23.40
C LYS A 434 5.67 7.30 23.93
N GLY A 435 6.32 6.58 23.04
CA GLY A 435 7.49 5.77 23.35
C GLY A 435 8.80 6.55 23.38
N ALA A 436 9.88 5.84 23.65
CA ALA A 436 11.23 6.40 23.58
C ALA A 436 11.61 6.67 22.12
N SER A 437 12.23 7.84 21.90
CA SER A 437 12.80 8.16 20.58
C SER A 437 14.17 7.52 20.41
N ILE A 438 14.45 6.97 19.23
CA ILE A 438 15.77 6.44 18.89
C ILE A 438 16.57 7.57 18.26
N MET A 439 17.60 8.02 18.96
CA MET A 439 18.58 8.99 18.47
C MET A 439 19.79 8.26 17.92
N THR A 440 20.32 8.75 16.82
CA THR A 440 21.63 8.31 16.32
C THR A 440 22.73 9.18 16.91
N SER A 441 23.88 8.58 17.19
CA SER A 441 25.07 9.31 17.70
C SER A 441 25.64 10.30 16.68
N GLU A 442 25.36 10.07 15.41
CA GLU A 442 25.82 10.93 14.31
C GLU A 442 24.67 11.74 13.71
N LYS A 443 24.94 12.98 13.39
CA LYS A 443 24.02 13.86 12.65
C LYS A 443 23.90 13.37 11.21
N ASN A 444 22.73 13.56 10.59
CA ASN A 444 22.45 13.28 9.17
C ASN A 444 22.05 11.83 8.83
N TYR A 445 21.50 11.07 9.77
CA TYR A 445 20.73 9.89 9.43
C TYR A 445 19.29 10.30 9.06
N GLU A 446 18.86 9.94 7.87
CA GLU A 446 17.50 10.18 7.40
C GLU A 446 16.79 8.84 7.26
N TRP A 447 15.86 8.60 8.17
CA TRP A 447 15.08 7.36 8.22
C TRP A 447 14.02 7.33 7.13
N MET A 448 13.77 6.14 6.57
CA MET A 448 12.73 5.90 5.56
C MET A 448 11.59 5.07 6.18
N PRO A 449 10.74 5.66 7.03
CA PRO A 449 9.81 4.88 7.85
C PRO A 449 8.76 4.13 7.04
N ARG A 450 8.36 4.64 5.87
CA ARG A 450 7.46 3.94 4.97
C ARG A 450 8.02 2.63 4.41
N MET A 451 9.33 2.47 4.43
CA MET A 451 10.03 1.27 3.96
C MET A 451 10.34 0.30 5.10
N LEU A 452 9.84 0.57 6.31
CA LEU A 452 9.96 -0.35 7.43
C LEU A 452 9.33 -1.69 7.09
N LYS A 453 10.02 -2.77 7.38
CA LYS A 453 9.51 -4.12 7.21
C LYS A 453 9.62 -4.89 8.53
N GLN A 454 8.49 -5.27 9.08
CA GLN A 454 8.44 -6.19 10.21
C GLN A 454 8.94 -7.56 9.75
N VAL A 455 9.87 -8.14 10.48
CA VAL A 455 10.52 -9.43 10.17
C VAL A 455 10.34 -10.47 11.28
N GLY A 456 9.76 -10.06 12.39
CA GLY A 456 9.39 -10.88 13.54
C GLY A 456 8.46 -10.10 14.46
N ASP A 457 7.93 -10.75 15.51
CA ASP A 457 6.98 -10.11 16.44
C ASP A 457 7.57 -8.89 17.15
N HIS A 458 8.88 -8.90 17.38
CA HIS A 458 9.61 -7.85 18.07
C HIS A 458 10.76 -7.26 17.24
N GLU A 459 10.79 -7.54 15.94
CA GLU A 459 11.88 -7.10 15.08
C GLU A 459 11.38 -6.48 13.77
N ALA A 460 12.03 -5.39 13.37
CA ALA A 460 11.82 -4.76 12.08
C ALA A 460 13.13 -4.31 11.46
N ILE A 461 13.15 -4.24 10.13
CA ILE A 461 14.25 -3.64 9.35
C ILE A 461 13.77 -2.31 8.83
N LEU A 462 14.55 -1.28 9.08
CA LEU A 462 14.29 0.09 8.65
C LEU A 462 15.44 0.61 7.79
N PRO A 463 15.21 0.96 6.53
CA PRO A 463 16.21 1.64 5.71
C PRO A 463 16.46 3.06 6.21
N TYR A 464 17.67 3.52 6.00
CA TYR A 464 18.08 4.92 6.23
C TYR A 464 19.08 5.38 5.16
N GLN A 465 19.12 6.67 4.95
CA GLN A 465 20.15 7.32 4.19
C GLN A 465 21.15 8.00 5.14
N TYR A 466 22.43 7.81 4.87
CA TYR A 466 23.51 8.54 5.52
C TYR A 466 24.45 9.07 4.45
N LYS A 467 24.49 10.40 4.28
CA LYS A 467 25.16 11.06 3.15
C LYS A 467 24.57 10.53 1.82
N SER A 468 25.41 9.96 0.96
CA SER A 468 25.02 9.35 -0.32
C SER A 468 24.81 7.84 -0.26
N LYS A 469 24.83 7.23 0.94
CA LYS A 469 24.75 5.77 1.10
C LYS A 469 23.43 5.38 1.77
N ILE A 470 22.88 4.26 1.34
CA ILE A 470 21.75 3.60 2.01
C ILE A 470 22.29 2.52 2.92
N GLY A 471 21.77 2.49 4.12
CA GLY A 471 21.97 1.44 5.09
C GLY A 471 20.65 0.87 5.58
N PHE A 472 20.74 -0.20 6.36
CA PHE A 472 19.60 -0.87 6.96
C PHE A 472 19.87 -1.06 8.44
N ALA A 473 18.95 -0.61 9.27
CA ALA A 473 19.00 -0.81 10.72
C ALA A 473 18.01 -1.89 11.13
N LYS A 474 18.43 -2.77 12.01
CA LYS A 474 17.54 -3.68 12.74
C LYS A 474 17.06 -2.98 13.99
N ILE A 475 15.74 -2.89 14.17
CA ILE A 475 15.09 -2.35 15.34
C ILE A 475 14.50 -3.52 16.12
N GLN A 476 14.81 -3.59 17.40
CA GLN A 476 14.27 -4.59 18.34
C GLN A 476 13.40 -3.87 19.36
N PHE A 477 12.23 -4.42 19.59
CA PHE A 477 11.27 -3.99 20.60
C PHE A 477 11.31 -4.97 21.76
N LYS A 478 11.29 -4.42 22.96
CA LYS A 478 11.24 -5.23 24.19
C LYS A 478 9.84 -5.70 24.47
#